data_6f7ff9e15fa765a40af7d3e2fb00f261
#
_entry.id   6f7ff9e15fa765a40af7d3e2fb00f261
#
_cell.length_a   1.000
_cell.length_b   1.000
_cell.length_c   1.000
_cell.angle_alpha   90.00
_cell.angle_beta   90.00
_cell.angle_gamma   90.00
#
_symmetry.space_group_name_H-M   'P 1'
#
loop_
_entity.id
_entity.type
_entity.pdbx_description
1 polymer ?
#
loop_
_entity_poly.entity_id
_entity_poly.type
_entity_poly.pdbx_seq_one_letter_code
_entity_poly.pdbx_strand_id
1 'polypeptide(L)'
;MNRKILTAFLLLTLPAFGGADSQWVLEQCTLSYHVSHPLHSSEGVSHTARGKGVCHQGQCDFLIAVAVKSFDSGDSNRDIHMVQVTRGAQFPMVVVRTRLPETASATATIHADLEIQFAGQTAQYKQVAFELATQGNQTRISGTIPATLSDFKIDPPSLLAIPVKNEMPVRVDMTWHPQ
;
A
#
# COMPACT_ATOMS: atom_id res chain seq x y z
N MET A 1 -11.56 32.39 70.21
CA MET A 1 -11.01 33.00 68.95
C MET A 1 -10.62 31.86 68.01
N ASN A 2 -11.58 31.42 67.12
CA ASN A 2 -11.35 30.28 66.24
C ASN A 2 -11.01 30.81 64.82
N ARG A 3 -9.75 30.68 64.43
CA ARG A 3 -9.34 30.93 63.00
C ARG A 3 -9.58 29.70 62.17
N LYS A 4 -10.58 29.76 61.28
CA LYS A 4 -10.80 28.76 60.24
C LYS A 4 -9.81 28.99 59.11
N ILE A 5 -8.89 28.04 58.87
CA ILE A 5 -7.96 28.02 57.74
C ILE A 5 -8.74 27.45 56.55
N LEU A 6 -8.98 28.28 55.53
CA LEU A 6 -9.61 27.90 54.28
C LEU A 6 -8.49 27.45 53.32
N THR A 7 -8.38 26.14 53.12
CA THR A 7 -7.42 25.55 52.17
C THR A 7 -8.06 25.61 50.76
N ALA A 8 -7.55 26.53 49.93
CA ALA A 8 -7.95 26.60 48.51
C ALA A 8 -7.25 25.50 47.72
N PHE A 9 -8.01 24.54 47.21
CA PHE A 9 -7.52 23.48 46.31
C PHE A 9 -7.47 24.03 44.89
N LEU A 10 -6.27 24.37 44.39
CA LEU A 10 -6.04 24.83 43.02
C LEU A 10 -6.08 23.62 42.10
N LEU A 11 -7.20 23.38 41.37
CA LEU A 11 -7.31 22.38 40.30
C LEU A 11 -6.46 22.86 39.13
N LEU A 12 -5.32 22.23 38.90
CA LEU A 12 -4.48 22.41 37.72
C LEU A 12 -5.14 21.61 36.59
N THR A 13 -5.88 22.26 35.72
CA THR A 13 -6.37 21.64 34.47
C THR A 13 -5.23 21.59 33.46
N LEU A 14 -4.66 20.40 33.25
CA LEU A 14 -3.72 20.17 32.15
C LEU A 14 -4.48 20.25 30.82
N PRO A 15 -4.03 21.06 29.84
CA PRO A 15 -4.59 21.03 28.53
C PRO A 15 -4.30 19.65 27.90
N ALA A 16 -5.35 18.94 27.51
CA ALA A 16 -5.23 17.77 26.66
C ALA A 16 -4.71 18.25 25.28
N PHE A 17 -3.43 18.02 24.99
CA PHE A 17 -2.92 18.14 23.62
C PHE A 17 -3.55 17.01 22.80
N GLY A 18 -4.72 17.27 22.24
CA GLY A 18 -5.25 16.49 21.15
C GLY A 18 -4.35 16.75 19.94
N GLY A 19 -3.52 15.78 19.56
CA GLY A 19 -2.76 15.85 18.33
C GLY A 19 -3.75 16.05 17.16
N ALA A 20 -3.49 17.04 16.30
CA ALA A 20 -4.28 17.22 15.09
C ALA A 20 -4.06 16.01 14.19
N ASP A 21 -5.15 15.47 13.60
CA ASP A 21 -5.07 14.42 12.62
C ASP A 21 -4.25 14.91 11.43
N SER A 22 -3.20 14.21 11.06
CA SER A 22 -2.44 14.49 9.83
C SER A 22 -2.91 13.59 8.70
N GLN A 23 -2.96 14.15 7.49
CA GLN A 23 -3.36 13.41 6.31
C GLN A 23 -2.19 13.30 5.33
N TRP A 24 -2.14 12.19 4.60
CA TRP A 24 -1.16 11.93 3.56
C TRP A 24 -1.87 11.64 2.24
N VAL A 25 -1.31 12.13 1.15
CA VAL A 25 -1.83 11.87 -0.20
C VAL A 25 -0.73 11.32 -1.08
N LEU A 26 -1.07 10.30 -1.86
CA LEU A 26 -0.21 9.77 -2.91
C LEU A 26 -0.18 10.74 -4.09
N GLU A 27 0.99 11.27 -4.40
CA GLU A 27 1.22 12.24 -5.47
C GLU A 27 1.64 11.55 -6.77
N GLN A 28 2.60 10.64 -6.67
CA GLN A 28 3.13 9.90 -7.81
C GLN A 28 3.26 8.42 -7.48
N CYS A 29 3.06 7.57 -8.47
CA CYS A 29 3.28 6.15 -8.31
C CYS A 29 3.78 5.51 -9.61
N THR A 30 4.63 4.51 -9.45
CA THR A 30 4.94 3.50 -10.44
C THR A 30 4.80 2.15 -9.79
N LEU A 31 3.88 1.36 -10.28
CA LEU A 31 3.67 -0.03 -9.87
C LEU A 31 3.97 -0.92 -11.07
N SER A 32 4.79 -1.97 -10.89
CA SER A 32 4.98 -2.96 -11.93
C SER A 32 4.88 -4.37 -11.38
N TYR A 33 4.12 -5.22 -12.05
CA TYR A 33 4.15 -6.65 -11.79
C TYR A 33 5.05 -7.34 -12.80
N HIS A 34 5.67 -8.45 -12.39
CA HIS A 34 6.47 -9.28 -13.25
C HIS A 34 6.00 -10.73 -13.20
N VAL A 35 5.74 -11.35 -14.36
CA VAL A 35 5.46 -12.78 -14.49
C VAL A 35 6.43 -13.42 -15.46
N SER A 36 6.93 -14.61 -15.10
CA SER A 36 7.94 -15.33 -15.88
C SER A 36 7.35 -16.60 -16.50
N HIS A 37 7.72 -16.82 -17.75
CA HIS A 37 7.50 -18.08 -18.46
C HIS A 37 8.86 -18.59 -18.94
N PRO A 38 9.10 -19.90 -19.10
CA PRO A 38 10.39 -20.42 -19.58
C PRO A 38 10.88 -19.84 -20.91
N LEU A 39 9.97 -19.39 -21.78
CA LEU A 39 10.32 -18.83 -23.09
C LEU A 39 10.38 -17.30 -23.10
N HIS A 40 9.75 -16.60 -22.16
CA HIS A 40 9.72 -15.13 -22.08
C HIS A 40 9.24 -14.66 -20.71
N SER A 41 9.39 -13.39 -20.45
CA SER A 41 8.79 -12.71 -19.29
C SER A 41 7.85 -11.60 -19.75
N SER A 42 6.91 -11.24 -18.89
CA SER A 42 6.00 -10.11 -19.09
C SER A 42 6.01 -9.21 -17.87
N GLU A 43 6.00 -7.93 -18.12
CA GLU A 43 5.84 -6.90 -17.11
C GLU A 43 4.68 -6.00 -17.49
N GLY A 44 3.86 -5.61 -16.53
CA GLY A 44 2.84 -4.59 -16.73
C GLY A 44 3.04 -3.47 -15.73
N VAL A 45 2.93 -2.21 -16.20
CA VAL A 45 3.22 -1.01 -15.42
C VAL A 45 1.97 -0.14 -15.30
N SER A 46 1.72 0.41 -14.11
CA SER A 46 0.66 1.39 -13.87
C SER A 46 1.21 2.61 -13.13
N HIS A 47 0.74 3.79 -13.54
CA HIS A 47 1.04 5.09 -12.91
C HIS A 47 -0.21 5.76 -12.34
N THR A 48 -1.33 5.03 -12.20
CA THR A 48 -2.65 5.63 -11.92
C THR A 48 -3.18 5.33 -10.54
N ALA A 49 -2.39 4.70 -9.66
CA ALA A 49 -2.83 4.44 -8.29
C ALA A 49 -3.24 5.74 -7.57
N ARG A 50 -4.22 5.62 -6.69
CA ARG A 50 -4.64 6.66 -5.77
C ARG A 50 -4.41 6.17 -4.36
N GLY A 51 -3.99 7.06 -3.46
CA GLY A 51 -3.72 6.69 -2.08
C GLY A 51 -4.00 7.83 -1.12
N LYS A 52 -4.49 7.46 0.07
CA LYS A 52 -4.64 8.34 1.23
C LYS A 52 -4.13 7.67 2.47
N GLY A 53 -3.54 8.46 3.37
CA GLY A 53 -3.19 8.08 4.73
C GLY A 53 -3.86 9.02 5.71
N VAL A 54 -4.33 8.50 6.83
CA VAL A 54 -4.85 9.30 7.96
C VAL A 54 -4.16 8.84 9.21
N CYS A 55 -3.52 9.80 9.89
CA CYS A 55 -2.82 9.55 11.15
C CYS A 55 -3.67 10.04 12.31
N HIS A 56 -3.88 9.18 13.29
CA HIS A 56 -4.59 9.46 14.53
C HIS A 56 -3.90 8.75 15.69
N GLN A 57 -3.66 9.46 16.78
CA GLN A 57 -3.04 8.90 18.01
C GLN A 57 -1.71 8.15 17.74
N GLY A 58 -0.86 8.67 16.86
CA GLY A 58 0.46 8.11 16.56
C GLY A 58 0.45 6.89 15.62
N GLN A 59 -0.69 6.56 15.03
CA GLN A 59 -0.85 5.51 14.02
C GLN A 59 -1.43 6.08 12.73
N CYS A 60 -0.93 5.63 11.59
CA CYS A 60 -1.39 6.04 10.27
C CYS A 60 -1.99 4.84 9.52
N ASP A 61 -3.24 4.97 9.12
CA ASP A 61 -3.92 4.01 8.24
C ASP A 61 -3.80 4.48 6.79
N PHE A 62 -3.21 3.66 5.93
CA PHE A 62 -3.05 3.93 4.51
C PHE A 62 -3.97 3.04 3.69
N LEU A 63 -4.62 3.63 2.70
CA LEU A 63 -5.41 2.96 1.68
C LEU A 63 -4.89 3.35 0.30
N ILE A 64 -4.51 2.36 -0.51
CA ILE A 64 -4.07 2.53 -1.89
C ILE A 64 -5.00 1.73 -2.80
N ALA A 65 -5.41 2.31 -3.92
CA ALA A 65 -6.24 1.64 -4.91
C ALA A 65 -5.70 1.89 -6.32
N VAL A 66 -5.66 0.84 -7.14
CA VAL A 66 -5.26 0.90 -8.55
C VAL A 66 -6.20 0.06 -9.39
N ALA A 67 -6.57 0.56 -10.58
CA ALA A 67 -7.42 -0.20 -11.49
C ALA A 67 -6.62 -1.33 -12.16
N VAL A 68 -7.16 -2.55 -12.18
CA VAL A 68 -6.54 -3.70 -12.85
C VAL A 68 -6.22 -3.38 -14.31
N LYS A 69 -7.16 -2.78 -15.03
CA LYS A 69 -7.02 -2.40 -16.44
C LYS A 69 -5.99 -1.29 -16.72
N SER A 70 -5.42 -0.66 -15.70
CA SER A 70 -4.44 0.40 -15.87
C SER A 70 -3.00 -0.09 -15.99
N PHE A 71 -2.79 -1.37 -15.80
CA PHE A 71 -1.48 -1.97 -16.05
C PHE A 71 -1.30 -2.21 -17.54
N ASP A 72 -0.28 -1.58 -18.11
CA ASP A 72 0.10 -1.64 -19.51
C ASP A 72 1.37 -2.49 -19.66
N SER A 73 1.30 -3.53 -20.47
CA SER A 73 2.44 -4.40 -20.76
C SER A 73 3.07 -4.12 -22.14
N GLY A 74 2.58 -3.11 -22.85
CA GLY A 74 2.97 -2.79 -24.21
C GLY A 74 2.34 -3.73 -25.28
N ASP A 75 1.42 -4.60 -24.88
CA ASP A 75 0.68 -5.49 -25.78
C ASP A 75 -0.79 -5.59 -25.35
N SER A 76 -1.69 -5.02 -26.14
CA SER A 76 -3.10 -4.92 -25.80
C SER A 76 -3.80 -6.29 -25.67
N ASN A 77 -3.37 -7.32 -26.40
CA ASN A 77 -3.93 -8.67 -26.27
C ASN A 77 -3.55 -9.29 -24.93
N ARG A 78 -2.29 -9.08 -24.50
CA ARG A 78 -1.81 -9.53 -23.20
C ARG A 78 -2.52 -8.80 -22.06
N ASP A 79 -2.77 -7.50 -22.20
CA ASP A 79 -3.51 -6.71 -21.20
C ASP A 79 -4.97 -7.14 -21.09
N ILE A 80 -5.64 -7.41 -22.21
CA ILE A 80 -6.99 -8.00 -22.22
C ILE A 80 -6.99 -9.37 -21.53
N HIS A 81 -6.03 -10.24 -21.86
CA HIS A 81 -5.89 -11.54 -21.23
C HIS A 81 -5.62 -11.43 -19.72
N MET A 82 -4.77 -10.52 -19.29
CA MET A 82 -4.53 -10.22 -17.87
C MET A 82 -5.83 -9.85 -17.16
N VAL A 83 -6.65 -8.95 -17.72
CA VAL A 83 -7.95 -8.57 -17.15
C VAL A 83 -8.89 -9.78 -17.06
N GLN A 84 -8.87 -10.70 -18.04
CA GLN A 84 -9.69 -11.92 -18.03
C GLN A 84 -9.26 -12.88 -16.91
N VAL A 85 -7.99 -13.27 -16.85
CA VAL A 85 -7.50 -14.26 -15.87
C VAL A 85 -7.58 -13.74 -14.43
N THR A 86 -7.48 -12.43 -14.23
CA THR A 86 -7.63 -11.78 -12.93
C THR A 86 -9.08 -11.46 -12.58
N ARG A 87 -10.03 -11.80 -13.42
CA ARG A 87 -11.46 -11.46 -13.24
C ARG A 87 -11.67 -9.95 -13.09
N GLY A 88 -10.85 -9.14 -13.79
CA GLY A 88 -10.82 -7.69 -13.65
C GLY A 88 -12.12 -6.99 -14.06
N ALA A 89 -12.97 -7.62 -14.87
CA ALA A 89 -14.31 -7.11 -15.17
C ALA A 89 -15.25 -7.17 -13.95
N GLN A 90 -15.09 -8.17 -13.08
CA GLN A 90 -15.88 -8.35 -11.86
C GLN A 90 -15.23 -7.67 -10.65
N PHE A 91 -13.90 -7.71 -10.58
CA PHE A 91 -13.10 -7.13 -9.50
C PHE A 91 -12.11 -6.12 -10.09
N PRO A 92 -12.58 -4.91 -10.46
CA PRO A 92 -11.79 -4.00 -11.29
C PRO A 92 -10.65 -3.29 -10.56
N MET A 93 -10.56 -3.44 -9.23
CA MET A 93 -9.58 -2.73 -8.41
C MET A 93 -8.71 -3.68 -7.61
N VAL A 94 -7.42 -3.36 -7.54
CA VAL A 94 -6.53 -3.83 -6.48
C VAL A 94 -6.59 -2.80 -5.36
N VAL A 95 -6.81 -3.25 -4.13
CA VAL A 95 -6.85 -2.38 -2.94
C VAL A 95 -5.85 -2.89 -1.93
N VAL A 96 -4.98 -2.00 -1.45
CA VAL A 96 -3.97 -2.29 -0.44
C VAL A 96 -4.27 -1.46 0.81
N ARG A 97 -4.25 -2.11 1.97
CA ARG A 97 -4.34 -1.47 3.29
C ARG A 97 -3.12 -1.80 4.11
N THR A 98 -2.64 -0.81 4.83
CA THR A 98 -1.57 -0.99 5.81
C THR A 98 -1.72 0.02 6.93
N ARG A 99 -1.26 -0.37 8.12
CA ARG A 99 -1.17 0.51 9.29
C ARG A 99 0.28 0.60 9.72
N LEU A 100 0.76 1.81 9.92
CA LEU A 100 2.13 2.12 10.30
C LEU A 100 2.14 3.10 11.48
N PRO A 101 3.13 3.06 12.38
CA PRO A 101 3.33 4.13 13.34
C PRO A 101 3.67 5.44 12.61
N GLU A 102 3.19 6.56 13.10
CA GLU A 102 3.45 7.88 12.49
C GLU A 102 4.95 8.18 12.41
N THR A 103 5.74 7.67 13.36
CA THR A 103 7.20 7.77 13.37
C THR A 103 7.90 7.01 12.25
N ALA A 104 7.18 6.13 11.51
CA ALA A 104 7.75 5.37 10.40
C ALA A 104 8.32 6.28 9.30
N SER A 105 7.74 7.46 9.08
CA SER A 105 8.23 8.43 8.09
C SER A 105 9.63 8.99 8.39
N ALA A 106 10.11 8.84 9.60
CA ALA A 106 11.45 9.28 10.02
C ALA A 106 12.53 8.20 9.88
N THR A 107 12.18 7.00 9.41
CA THR A 107 13.11 5.86 9.25
C THR A 107 13.51 5.69 7.78
N ALA A 108 14.71 5.13 7.54
CA ALA A 108 15.16 4.81 6.19
C ALA A 108 14.56 3.52 5.64
N THR A 109 14.11 2.63 6.51
CA THR A 109 13.48 1.34 6.14
C THR A 109 12.34 1.06 7.08
N ILE A 110 11.23 0.60 6.54
CA ILE A 110 10.07 0.11 7.31
C ILE A 110 9.76 -1.34 6.92
N HIS A 111 9.14 -2.05 7.86
CA HIS A 111 8.54 -3.35 7.63
C HIS A 111 7.03 -3.22 7.81
N ALA A 112 6.28 -3.37 6.74
CA ALA A 112 4.84 -3.16 6.71
C ALA A 112 4.08 -4.49 6.61
N ASP A 113 3.01 -4.61 7.39
CA ASP A 113 2.00 -5.64 7.18
C ASP A 113 0.99 -5.12 6.17
N LEU A 114 0.77 -5.85 5.09
CA LEU A 114 -0.12 -5.46 4.01
C LEU A 114 -1.33 -6.39 3.95
N GLU A 115 -2.52 -5.82 3.81
CA GLU A 115 -3.71 -6.52 3.35
C GLU A 115 -3.97 -6.12 1.90
N ILE A 116 -3.99 -7.10 0.99
CA ILE A 116 -4.20 -6.87 -0.44
C ILE A 116 -5.47 -7.58 -0.90
N GLN A 117 -6.40 -6.81 -1.44
CA GLN A 117 -7.60 -7.32 -2.10
C GLN A 117 -7.38 -7.28 -3.62
N PHE A 118 -7.42 -8.44 -4.27
CA PHE A 118 -7.26 -8.58 -5.71
C PHE A 118 -8.02 -9.80 -6.21
N ALA A 119 -8.58 -9.72 -7.42
CA ALA A 119 -9.30 -10.81 -8.07
C ALA A 119 -10.38 -11.46 -7.18
N GLY A 120 -11.03 -10.68 -6.28
CA GLY A 120 -12.04 -11.16 -5.35
C GLY A 120 -11.50 -11.97 -4.15
N GLN A 121 -10.19 -11.96 -3.95
CA GLN A 121 -9.51 -12.59 -2.81
C GLN A 121 -8.81 -11.54 -1.96
N THR A 122 -8.55 -11.88 -0.70
CA THR A 122 -7.75 -11.07 0.23
C THR A 122 -6.55 -11.89 0.68
N ALA A 123 -5.36 -11.34 0.49
CA ALA A 123 -4.09 -11.92 0.96
C ALA A 123 -3.43 -11.00 1.98
N GLN A 124 -2.67 -11.60 2.92
CA GLN A 124 -1.92 -10.91 3.95
C GLN A 124 -0.43 -11.14 3.73
N TYR A 125 0.34 -10.07 3.68
CA TYR A 125 1.80 -10.11 3.59
C TYR A 125 2.38 -9.48 4.84
N LYS A 126 3.21 -10.21 5.55
CA LYS A 126 3.80 -9.77 6.81
C LYS A 126 5.22 -9.27 6.62
N GLN A 127 5.55 -8.16 7.30
CA GLN A 127 6.91 -7.63 7.40
C GLN A 127 7.55 -7.38 6.02
N VAL A 128 6.78 -6.88 5.04
CA VAL A 128 7.32 -6.48 3.74
C VAL A 128 8.22 -5.26 3.92
N ALA A 129 9.48 -5.38 3.48
CA ALA A 129 10.45 -4.31 3.62
C ALA A 129 10.28 -3.25 2.52
N PHE A 130 10.27 -1.98 2.92
CA PHE A 130 10.30 -0.83 2.03
C PHE A 130 11.38 0.15 2.47
N GLU A 131 12.05 0.72 1.49
CA GLU A 131 12.99 1.83 1.67
C GLU A 131 12.24 3.16 1.61
N LEU A 132 12.59 4.08 2.50
CA LEU A 132 12.03 5.42 2.57
C LEU A 132 13.14 6.46 2.34
N ALA A 133 12.82 7.46 1.51
CA ALA A 133 13.67 8.62 1.29
C ALA A 133 12.80 9.88 1.41
N THR A 134 13.04 10.67 2.47
CA THR A 134 12.31 11.92 2.69
C THR A 134 13.13 13.10 2.20
N GLN A 135 12.52 13.95 1.37
CA GLN A 135 13.08 15.18 0.87
C GLN A 135 12.06 16.32 1.00
N GLY A 136 12.35 17.29 1.85
CA GLY A 136 11.39 18.33 2.20
C GLY A 136 10.16 17.74 2.87
N ASN A 137 8.98 18.00 2.30
CA ASN A 137 7.70 17.45 2.76
C ASN A 137 7.26 16.19 1.98
N GLN A 138 8.08 15.67 1.08
CA GLN A 138 7.77 14.46 0.31
C GLN A 138 8.52 13.26 0.88
N THR A 139 7.84 12.12 0.91
CA THR A 139 8.42 10.83 1.28
C THR A 139 8.23 9.84 0.13
N ARG A 140 9.34 9.43 -0.47
CA ARG A 140 9.37 8.35 -1.45
C ARG A 140 9.47 7.01 -0.74
N ILE A 141 8.65 6.06 -1.17
CA ILE A 141 8.62 4.69 -0.66
C ILE A 141 8.88 3.75 -1.84
N SER A 142 9.88 2.87 -1.72
CA SER A 142 10.20 1.88 -2.75
C SER A 142 10.43 0.50 -2.15
N GLY A 143 10.04 -0.54 -2.90
CA GLY A 143 10.19 -1.92 -2.45
C GLY A 143 9.55 -2.93 -3.39
N THR A 144 9.52 -4.20 -2.96
CA THR A 144 8.91 -5.28 -3.74
C THR A 144 8.00 -6.12 -2.84
N ILE A 145 6.76 -6.28 -3.26
CA ILE A 145 5.79 -7.18 -2.60
C ILE A 145 5.96 -8.56 -3.23
N PRO A 146 6.24 -9.62 -2.46
CA PRO A 146 6.47 -10.97 -2.96
C PRO A 146 5.15 -11.71 -3.22
N ALA A 147 4.27 -11.14 -4.07
CA ALA A 147 2.98 -11.70 -4.38
C ALA A 147 3.10 -12.95 -5.26
N THR A 148 2.13 -13.85 -5.14
CA THR A 148 1.96 -15.01 -6.01
C THR A 148 0.56 -15.06 -6.61
N LEU A 149 0.40 -15.70 -7.76
CA LEU A 149 -0.92 -15.89 -8.39
C LEU A 149 -1.85 -16.70 -7.51
N SER A 150 -1.33 -17.73 -6.84
CA SER A 150 -2.09 -18.61 -5.95
C SER A 150 -2.65 -17.90 -4.71
N ASP A 151 -2.02 -16.82 -4.22
CA ASP A 151 -2.54 -16.01 -3.11
C ASP A 151 -3.94 -15.44 -3.44
N PHE A 152 -4.20 -15.22 -4.73
CA PHE A 152 -5.45 -14.65 -5.24
C PHE A 152 -6.32 -15.68 -5.99
N LYS A 153 -6.00 -16.97 -5.87
CA LYS A 153 -6.68 -18.08 -6.56
C LYS A 153 -6.76 -17.83 -8.08
N ILE A 154 -5.67 -17.33 -8.64
CA ILE A 154 -5.50 -17.17 -10.08
C ILE A 154 -4.72 -18.38 -10.58
N ASP A 155 -5.34 -19.15 -11.48
CA ASP A 155 -4.65 -20.25 -12.13
C ASP A 155 -3.60 -19.67 -13.11
N PRO A 156 -2.32 -20.09 -13.00
CA PRO A 156 -1.28 -19.61 -13.90
C PRO A 156 -1.66 -19.87 -15.36
N PRO A 157 -1.77 -18.81 -16.19
CA PRO A 157 -2.06 -19.02 -17.61
C PRO A 157 -0.94 -19.80 -18.30
N SER A 158 -1.30 -20.57 -19.33
CA SER A 158 -0.34 -21.41 -20.04
C SER A 158 -0.14 -20.92 -21.46
N LEU A 159 1.10 -20.97 -21.94
CA LEU A 159 1.47 -20.81 -23.33
C LEU A 159 2.14 -22.10 -23.82
N LEU A 160 1.66 -22.67 -24.93
CA LEU A 160 2.13 -23.97 -25.46
C LEU A 160 2.10 -25.09 -24.40
N ALA A 161 1.03 -25.14 -23.60
CA ALA A 161 0.84 -26.07 -22.48
C ALA A 161 1.85 -25.94 -21.33
N ILE A 162 2.69 -24.91 -21.31
CA ILE A 162 3.62 -24.61 -20.22
C ILE A 162 3.04 -23.43 -19.42
N PRO A 163 2.79 -23.56 -18.11
CA PRO A 163 2.26 -22.47 -17.31
C PRO A 163 3.34 -21.42 -17.03
N VAL A 164 2.93 -20.16 -16.81
CA VAL A 164 3.78 -19.15 -16.21
C VAL A 164 4.12 -19.56 -14.77
N LYS A 165 5.21 -19.04 -14.22
CA LYS A 165 5.56 -19.25 -12.83
C LYS A 165 4.50 -18.64 -11.92
N ASN A 166 4.35 -19.23 -10.72
CA ASN A 166 3.37 -18.75 -9.74
C ASN A 166 3.77 -17.39 -9.13
N GLU A 167 5.07 -17.09 -9.06
CA GLU A 167 5.59 -15.85 -8.51
C GLU A 167 5.20 -14.66 -9.39
N MET A 168 4.64 -13.64 -8.75
CA MET A 168 4.23 -12.38 -9.36
C MET A 168 4.71 -11.21 -8.48
N PRO A 169 6.02 -10.98 -8.34
CA PRO A 169 6.51 -9.86 -7.55
C PRO A 169 6.01 -8.54 -8.11
N VAL A 170 5.59 -7.64 -7.21
CA VAL A 170 5.12 -6.30 -7.55
C VAL A 170 6.10 -5.28 -7.00
N ARG A 171 6.78 -4.56 -7.90
CA ARG A 171 7.62 -3.42 -7.53
C ARG A 171 6.74 -2.21 -7.26
N VAL A 172 7.09 -1.49 -6.22
CA VAL A 172 6.40 -0.30 -5.74
C VAL A 172 7.39 0.85 -5.71
N ASP A 173 7.01 1.98 -6.28
CA ASP A 173 7.69 3.26 -6.18
C ASP A 173 6.62 4.34 -6.06
N MET A 174 6.52 4.98 -4.91
CA MET A 174 5.45 5.91 -4.58
C MET A 174 6.02 7.14 -3.89
N THR A 175 5.51 8.33 -4.23
CA THR A 175 5.81 9.58 -3.52
C THR A 175 4.57 10.10 -2.83
N TRP A 176 4.69 10.35 -1.54
CA TRP A 176 3.63 10.82 -0.66
C TRP A 176 3.96 12.20 -0.11
N HIS A 177 2.93 13.02 0.14
CA HIS A 177 3.08 14.28 0.86
C HIS A 177 1.99 14.45 1.92
N PRO A 178 2.27 15.11 3.04
CA PRO A 178 1.26 15.49 4.02
C PRO A 178 0.38 16.62 3.48
N GLN A 179 -0.88 16.64 3.89
CA GLN A 179 -1.85 17.72 3.64
C GLN A 179 -2.07 18.56 4.88
#